data_f96dceb2262e3e2176d99e288ec3e771
#
_entry.id   f96dceb2262e3e2176d99e288ec3e771
#
_cell.length_a   1.000
_cell.length_b   1.000
_cell.length_c   1.000
_cell.angle_alpha   90.00
_cell.angle_beta   90.00
_cell.angle_gamma   90.00
#
_symmetry.space_group_name_H-M   'P 1'
#
loop_
_entity.id
_entity.type
_entity.pdbx_description
1 polymer ?
#
loop_
_entity_poly.entity_id
_entity_poly.type
_entity_poly.pdbx_seq_one_letter_code
_entity_poly.pdbx_strand_id
1 'polypeptide(L)'
;MYKRRDVLKLAAGTVAMATSAMGAPGAIGVAQAQTPPQNGEPPRKPDNSAFDPASVVEFARALSKRPYRAPGAALADPFASLNYDLYVGIRSKPESLIWASDNVGFVLEPLHRGFIFSAPMQISVVENGVERKLVYSPDQFEFGRLSVPANVGDIGYSGFRVLLPRSSDFTDVAIFQGASFFRARARGQNFGNVARGLSIRTADPRGEEFPAFRAVWIEKPTIAGNALVIHAVLDSESVSGAYRFTLRPGDATIIDTECTLFARTNVDHVGIATMSGTHVFGPLDRRREDIRPAVHEVGGLQMLNGAGEWLWRPVSNRETLQVSAFVDTNPKGFGFLQRTRSFESYQDDNQNWELRPSLWIEPIGEWGAGEVTLVEIPSESEVNDNIVAYWRPKPGLAAGSETYFAYRQFWCWVPPTRPPMAAVSISRAGRPPGAPANARRRRFLVDFLGDVFADPQRTPEVTPNLTASPGAISGVRTFLNRERKSLRVIFDMDAGSESLSELRLVLEAQGKPISETWLYRWTP
;
A
#
# COMPACT_ATOMS: atom_id res chain seq x y z
N MET A 1 9.08 -7.87 16.56
CA MET A 1 8.95 -9.25 16.06
C MET A 1 7.84 -9.27 15.02
N TYR A 2 8.11 -9.66 13.76
CA TYR A 2 7.04 -9.78 12.76
C TYR A 2 6.03 -10.81 13.20
N LYS A 3 4.74 -10.46 13.18
CA LYS A 3 3.70 -11.47 13.25
C LYS A 3 3.73 -12.28 11.94
N ARG A 4 3.50 -13.59 12.00
CA ARG A 4 3.50 -14.53 10.85
C ARG A 4 2.86 -13.98 9.57
N ARG A 5 1.78 -13.20 9.74
CA ARG A 5 0.97 -12.65 8.64
C ARG A 5 1.56 -11.41 7.97
N ASP A 6 2.41 -10.65 8.64
CA ASP A 6 3.01 -9.46 8.03
C ASP A 6 4.01 -9.83 6.93
N VAL A 7 4.69 -10.97 7.08
CA VAL A 7 5.58 -11.53 6.04
C VAL A 7 4.78 -12.14 4.90
N LEU A 8 3.68 -12.84 5.21
CA LEU A 8 2.78 -13.42 4.21
C LEU A 8 2.05 -12.36 3.38
N LYS A 9 1.70 -11.22 3.96
CA LYS A 9 1.08 -10.11 3.22
C LYS A 9 1.99 -9.48 2.17
N LEU A 10 3.28 -9.36 2.45
CA LEU A 10 4.27 -8.97 1.44
C LEU A 10 4.36 -10.01 0.31
N ALA A 11 4.07 -11.28 0.64
CA ALA A 11 4.13 -12.41 -0.27
C ALA A 11 2.93 -12.51 -1.21
N ALA A 12 1.73 -12.32 -0.67
CA ALA A 12 0.51 -12.60 -1.41
C ALA A 12 0.30 -11.64 -2.58
N GLY A 13 0.79 -10.40 -2.48
CA GLY A 13 0.82 -9.48 -3.62
C GLY A 13 1.68 -9.99 -4.80
N THR A 14 2.61 -10.91 -4.52
CA THR A 14 3.53 -11.44 -5.54
C THR A 14 3.10 -12.83 -6.06
N VAL A 15 2.39 -13.64 -5.27
CA VAL A 15 2.09 -15.05 -5.59
C VAL A 15 0.75 -15.23 -6.30
N ALA A 16 -0.22 -14.36 -6.12
CA ALA A 16 -1.56 -14.54 -6.67
C ALA A 16 -1.65 -14.48 -8.22
N MET A 17 -0.55 -14.15 -8.93
CA MET A 17 -0.54 -14.05 -10.39
C MET A 17 0.50 -14.92 -11.11
N ALA A 18 1.23 -15.80 -10.42
CA ALA A 18 2.27 -16.64 -11.05
C ALA A 18 1.82 -18.03 -11.54
N THR A 19 0.52 -18.35 -11.48
CA THR A 19 0.01 -19.71 -11.80
C THR A 19 -0.58 -19.91 -13.19
N SER A 20 -0.19 -19.14 -14.17
CA SER A 20 -0.63 -19.40 -15.56
C SER A 20 0.53 -19.38 -16.56
N ALA A 21 1.44 -20.36 -16.45
CA ALA A 21 2.26 -20.81 -17.59
C ALA A 21 2.99 -22.12 -17.23
N MET A 22 2.31 -23.26 -17.36
CA MET A 22 2.99 -24.55 -17.51
C MET A 22 2.89 -24.97 -18.97
N GLY A 23 3.98 -24.82 -19.69
CA GLY A 23 4.26 -25.44 -20.99
C GLY A 23 5.36 -26.47 -20.83
N ALA A 24 5.19 -27.64 -21.42
CA ALA A 24 5.91 -28.90 -21.26
C ALA A 24 7.42 -28.88 -21.60
N PRO A 25 8.21 -29.91 -21.17
CA PRO A 25 9.67 -29.90 -21.23
C PRO A 25 10.20 -30.44 -22.57
N GLY A 26 11.15 -29.72 -23.14
CA GLY A 26 12.01 -30.21 -24.20
C GLY A 26 13.44 -30.30 -23.70
N ALA A 27 13.99 -31.50 -23.69
CA ALA A 27 15.40 -31.78 -23.38
C ALA A 27 16.30 -31.12 -24.42
N ILE A 28 17.56 -30.70 -24.00
CA ILE A 28 18.81 -31.08 -24.67
C ILE A 28 20.00 -30.16 -24.29
N GLY A 29 21.14 -30.76 -24.15
CA GLY A 29 22.44 -30.21 -24.54
C GLY A 29 23.27 -29.56 -23.42
N VAL A 30 24.14 -30.34 -22.84
CA VAL A 30 25.27 -29.86 -22.01
C VAL A 30 26.23 -29.04 -22.88
N ALA A 31 26.23 -27.72 -22.72
CA ALA A 31 27.29 -26.84 -23.19
C ALA A 31 27.96 -26.21 -21.97
N GLN A 32 29.26 -26.29 -21.90
CA GLN A 32 30.10 -25.68 -20.85
C GLN A 32 29.80 -24.19 -20.74
N ALA A 33 29.35 -23.78 -19.55
CA ALA A 33 29.07 -22.40 -19.25
C ALA A 33 30.36 -21.59 -19.13
N GLN A 34 30.64 -20.78 -20.13
CA GLN A 34 31.47 -19.59 -19.95
C GLN A 34 30.62 -18.61 -19.09
N THR A 35 31.20 -18.15 -17.99
CA THR A 35 30.62 -17.14 -17.11
C THR A 35 30.25 -15.89 -17.93
N PRO A 36 28.97 -15.51 -18.05
CA PRO A 36 28.61 -14.27 -18.74
C PRO A 36 29.11 -13.08 -17.92
N PRO A 37 29.54 -11.98 -18.58
CA PRO A 37 29.91 -10.78 -17.86
C PRO A 37 28.70 -10.24 -17.07
N GLN A 38 28.92 -9.88 -15.82
CA GLN A 38 27.96 -9.26 -14.90
C GLN A 38 27.57 -7.87 -15.43
N ASN A 39 26.58 -7.80 -16.30
CA ASN A 39 26.10 -6.57 -16.92
C ASN A 39 24.65 -6.28 -16.48
N GLY A 40 24.48 -5.66 -15.35
CA GLY A 40 23.23 -5.23 -14.74
C GLY A 40 23.43 -4.62 -13.35
N GLU A 41 24.65 -4.68 -12.85
CA GLU A 41 25.06 -3.92 -11.67
C GLU A 41 25.24 -2.43 -12.05
N PRO A 42 24.91 -1.51 -11.11
CA PRO A 42 25.32 -0.12 -11.26
C PRO A 42 26.82 -0.05 -11.56
N PRO A 43 27.28 0.94 -12.34
CA PRO A 43 28.70 1.07 -12.62
C PRO A 43 29.47 1.07 -11.29
N ARG A 44 30.42 0.15 -11.14
CA ARG A 44 31.25 0.07 -9.95
C ARG A 44 32.04 1.36 -9.83
N LYS A 45 31.50 2.30 -9.04
CA LYS A 45 32.35 3.37 -8.49
C LYS A 45 33.26 2.72 -7.44
N PRO A 46 34.50 3.21 -7.25
CA PRO A 46 35.35 2.73 -6.17
C PRO A 46 34.61 2.87 -4.84
N ASP A 47 34.74 1.87 -3.93
CA ASP A 47 34.36 2.01 -2.54
C ASP A 47 34.94 3.33 -2.00
N ASN A 48 34.13 4.15 -1.34
CA ASN A 48 34.43 5.51 -0.87
C ASN A 48 34.40 6.61 -1.94
N SER A 49 33.55 6.50 -2.96
CA SER A 49 33.27 7.63 -3.87
C SER A 49 32.32 8.64 -3.23
N ALA A 50 32.49 9.93 -3.56
CA ALA A 50 31.52 10.96 -3.21
C ALA A 50 30.14 10.60 -3.78
N PHE A 51 29.11 10.65 -2.92
CA PHE A 51 27.73 10.42 -3.32
C PHE A 51 27.12 11.73 -3.83
N ASP A 52 26.51 11.65 -5.02
CA ASP A 52 25.72 12.72 -5.57
C ASP A 52 24.29 12.20 -5.85
N PRO A 53 23.24 12.75 -5.24
CA PRO A 53 21.85 12.36 -5.50
C PRO A 53 21.47 12.42 -6.98
N ALA A 54 22.00 13.35 -7.76
CA ALA A 54 21.76 13.44 -9.20
C ALA A 54 22.23 12.19 -9.95
N SER A 55 23.26 11.52 -9.45
CA SER A 55 23.75 10.26 -10.05
C SER A 55 22.72 9.13 -10.04
N VAL A 56 21.77 9.16 -9.11
CA VAL A 56 20.68 8.16 -9.01
C VAL A 56 19.70 8.35 -10.18
N VAL A 57 19.39 9.61 -10.52
CA VAL A 57 18.52 9.96 -11.66
C VAL A 57 19.21 9.56 -12.97
N GLU A 58 20.49 9.89 -13.13
CA GLU A 58 21.27 9.52 -14.33
C GLU A 58 21.39 8.00 -14.48
N PHE A 59 21.53 7.29 -13.37
CA PHE A 59 21.60 5.83 -13.40
C PHE A 59 20.27 5.22 -13.86
N ALA A 60 19.13 5.69 -13.33
CA ALA A 60 17.81 5.25 -13.78
C ALA A 60 17.58 5.59 -15.26
N ARG A 61 17.97 6.81 -15.70
CA ARG A 61 17.91 7.22 -17.11
C ARG A 61 18.78 6.33 -18.02
N ALA A 62 19.96 5.95 -17.57
CA ALA A 62 20.83 5.04 -18.31
C ALA A 62 20.25 3.61 -18.38
N LEU A 63 19.58 3.13 -17.34
CA LEU A 63 18.90 1.84 -17.35
C LEU A 63 17.75 1.80 -18.36
N SER A 64 16.97 2.87 -18.50
CA SER A 64 15.86 2.92 -19.45
C SER A 64 16.30 2.74 -20.92
N LYS A 65 17.55 3.09 -21.22
CA LYS A 65 18.15 2.95 -22.56
C LYS A 65 18.70 1.56 -22.87
N ARG A 66 18.61 0.62 -21.91
CA ARG A 66 19.10 -0.76 -22.04
C ARG A 66 17.92 -1.73 -21.92
N PRO A 67 17.99 -2.90 -22.57
CA PRO A 67 17.03 -3.97 -22.32
C PRO A 67 16.99 -4.33 -20.84
N TYR A 68 15.78 -4.55 -20.32
CA TYR A 68 15.61 -5.01 -18.93
C TYR A 68 16.27 -6.37 -18.70
N ARG A 69 16.88 -6.50 -17.55
CA ARG A 69 17.40 -7.77 -17.05
C ARG A 69 16.91 -8.00 -15.64
N ALA A 70 16.17 -9.08 -15.43
CA ALA A 70 15.70 -9.46 -14.11
C ALA A 70 16.90 -9.64 -13.14
N PRO A 71 16.77 -9.22 -11.88
CA PRO A 71 17.80 -9.50 -10.88
C PRO A 71 17.97 -11.00 -10.70
N GLY A 72 19.20 -11.45 -10.49
CA GLY A 72 19.50 -12.86 -10.19
C GLY A 72 18.84 -13.26 -8.86
N ALA A 73 17.68 -13.90 -8.95
CA ALA A 73 16.93 -14.34 -7.77
C ALA A 73 17.38 -15.71 -7.24
N ALA A 74 18.20 -16.45 -8.00
CA ALA A 74 18.69 -17.76 -7.60
C ALA A 74 19.50 -17.70 -6.30
N LEU A 75 19.20 -18.62 -5.40
CA LEU A 75 19.92 -18.86 -4.15
C LEU A 75 20.34 -20.33 -4.12
N ALA A 76 21.49 -20.60 -3.52
CA ALA A 76 21.88 -21.96 -3.19
C ALA A 76 21.20 -22.44 -1.90
N ASP A 77 21.12 -23.76 -1.72
CA ASP A 77 20.68 -24.31 -0.45
C ASP A 77 21.66 -23.93 0.68
N PRO A 78 21.12 -23.71 1.90
CA PRO A 78 19.74 -23.97 2.33
C PRO A 78 18.76 -22.82 2.07
N PHE A 79 19.19 -21.71 1.49
CA PHE A 79 18.37 -20.49 1.35
C PHE A 79 17.33 -20.58 0.21
N ALA A 80 17.57 -21.45 -0.78
CA ALA A 80 16.64 -21.67 -1.89
C ALA A 80 15.36 -22.38 -1.46
N SER A 81 15.44 -23.22 -0.43
CA SER A 81 14.35 -24.10 0.02
C SER A 81 13.70 -23.68 1.34
N LEU A 82 13.89 -22.42 1.80
CA LEU A 82 13.33 -21.93 3.04
C LEU A 82 11.80 -21.90 2.99
N ASN A 83 11.17 -22.54 3.96
CA ASN A 83 9.78 -22.29 4.28
C ASN A 83 9.65 -21.05 5.20
N TYR A 84 8.41 -20.64 5.47
CA TYR A 84 8.13 -19.48 6.30
C TYR A 84 8.75 -19.55 7.70
N ASP A 85 8.62 -20.70 8.40
CA ASP A 85 9.07 -20.84 9.80
C ASP A 85 10.60 -20.77 9.91
N LEU A 86 11.32 -21.33 8.95
CA LEU A 86 12.77 -21.22 8.88
C LEU A 86 13.19 -19.78 8.54
N TYR A 87 12.51 -19.14 7.59
CA TYR A 87 12.85 -17.78 7.18
C TYR A 87 12.68 -16.76 8.33
N VAL A 88 11.60 -16.81 9.08
CA VAL A 88 11.38 -15.91 10.22
C VAL A 88 12.29 -16.21 11.42
N GLY A 89 12.93 -17.38 11.41
CA GLY A 89 13.98 -17.74 12.36
C GLY A 89 15.31 -17.05 12.10
N ILE A 90 15.54 -16.54 10.89
CA ILE A 90 16.74 -15.77 10.54
C ILE A 90 16.59 -14.36 11.12
N ARG A 91 17.55 -13.91 11.93
CA ARG A 91 17.54 -12.61 12.59
C ARG A 91 18.89 -11.94 12.48
N SER A 92 18.91 -10.65 12.26
CA SER A 92 20.14 -9.86 12.34
C SER A 92 20.65 -9.84 13.79
N LYS A 93 21.93 -10.01 13.97
CA LYS A 93 22.58 -9.85 15.27
C LYS A 93 22.59 -8.39 15.67
N PRO A 94 22.44 -8.03 16.96
CA PRO A 94 22.45 -6.64 17.42
C PRO A 94 23.67 -5.83 16.98
N GLU A 95 24.85 -6.46 16.99
CA GLU A 95 26.11 -5.84 16.57
C GLU A 95 26.22 -5.58 15.07
N SER A 96 25.36 -6.20 14.27
CA SER A 96 25.28 -6.02 12.82
C SER A 96 24.30 -4.93 12.38
N LEU A 97 23.58 -4.35 13.34
CA LEU A 97 22.68 -3.24 13.05
C LEU A 97 23.48 -1.97 12.74
N ILE A 98 23.10 -1.31 11.66
CA ILE A 98 23.79 -0.10 11.18
C ILE A 98 23.38 1.09 12.04
N TRP A 99 24.35 1.86 12.54
CA TRP A 99 24.22 3.05 13.39
C TRP A 99 23.60 2.81 14.78
N ALA A 100 23.55 1.56 15.25
CA ALA A 100 22.98 1.26 16.57
C ALA A 100 23.71 1.97 17.73
N SER A 101 25.02 2.19 17.59
CA SER A 101 25.88 2.89 18.58
C SER A 101 26.05 4.40 18.32
N ASP A 102 25.60 4.92 17.18
CA ASP A 102 25.96 6.26 16.70
C ASP A 102 25.06 7.38 17.23
N ASN A 103 23.99 7.01 17.92
CA ASN A 103 23.00 7.93 18.51
C ASN A 103 22.42 8.98 17.52
N VAL A 104 22.22 8.56 16.27
CA VAL A 104 21.66 9.43 15.20
C VAL A 104 20.14 9.36 15.10
N GLY A 105 19.47 8.70 16.06
CA GLY A 105 18.00 8.60 16.11
C GLY A 105 17.40 7.54 15.19
N PHE A 106 18.19 6.92 14.32
CA PHE A 106 17.75 5.87 13.40
C PHE A 106 18.75 4.71 13.41
N VAL A 107 18.24 3.53 13.20
CA VAL A 107 19.01 2.30 13.05
C VAL A 107 18.49 1.53 11.85
N LEU A 108 19.37 0.93 11.07
CA LEU A 108 18.99 0.12 9.93
C LEU A 108 19.28 -1.37 10.21
N GLU A 109 18.38 -2.21 9.82
CA GLU A 109 18.51 -3.67 9.84
C GLU A 109 18.42 -4.20 8.40
N PRO A 110 19.53 -4.63 7.79
CA PRO A 110 19.49 -5.34 6.51
C PRO A 110 18.76 -6.68 6.66
N LEU A 111 17.93 -7.04 5.67
CA LEU A 111 17.09 -8.24 5.73
C LEU A 111 17.65 -9.35 4.85
N HIS A 112 17.71 -10.56 5.39
CA HIS A 112 18.22 -11.74 4.70
C HIS A 112 17.36 -12.12 3.49
N ARG A 113 17.98 -12.70 2.46
CA ARG A 113 17.27 -13.28 1.31
C ARG A 113 16.79 -14.70 1.62
N GLY A 114 15.68 -15.08 1.04
CA GLY A 114 15.12 -16.43 1.18
C GLY A 114 13.61 -16.46 1.15
N PHE A 115 13.01 -17.63 1.16
CA PHE A 115 11.57 -17.82 1.03
C PHE A 115 11.08 -17.15 -0.26
N ILE A 116 10.16 -16.21 -0.18
CA ILE A 116 9.66 -15.44 -1.34
C ILE A 116 10.48 -14.18 -1.63
N PHE A 117 11.37 -13.78 -0.71
CA PHE A 117 12.23 -12.61 -0.84
C PHE A 117 13.59 -12.99 -1.43
N SER A 118 13.58 -13.64 -2.59
CA SER A 118 14.79 -14.17 -3.23
C SER A 118 15.55 -13.13 -4.08
N ALA A 119 14.89 -12.08 -4.55
CA ALA A 119 15.53 -11.03 -5.35
C ALA A 119 16.46 -10.16 -4.49
N PRO A 120 17.69 -9.86 -4.95
CA PRO A 120 18.61 -9.00 -4.22
C PRO A 120 18.27 -7.52 -4.40
N MET A 121 18.45 -6.75 -3.32
CA MET A 121 18.51 -5.29 -3.30
C MET A 121 19.91 -4.86 -2.86
N GLN A 122 20.62 -4.10 -3.68
CA GLN A 122 21.88 -3.49 -3.25
C GLN A 122 21.60 -2.39 -2.25
N ILE A 123 22.26 -2.41 -1.11
CA ILE A 123 22.12 -1.38 -0.06
C ILE A 123 23.46 -0.70 0.13
N SER A 124 23.46 0.63 0.05
CA SER A 124 24.59 1.48 0.39
C SER A 124 24.17 2.47 1.47
N VAL A 125 25.05 2.79 2.38
CA VAL A 125 24.91 3.92 3.31
C VAL A 125 25.78 5.08 2.85
N VAL A 126 25.29 6.30 3.07
CA VAL A 126 26.04 7.52 2.74
C VAL A 126 26.42 8.20 4.05
N GLU A 127 27.69 8.28 4.35
CA GLU A 127 28.24 8.87 5.57
C GLU A 127 29.20 10.01 5.20
N ASN A 128 28.91 11.22 5.68
CA ASN A 128 29.69 12.42 5.33
C ASN A 128 29.81 12.67 3.81
N GLY A 129 28.76 12.35 3.06
CA GLY A 129 28.74 12.48 1.60
C GLY A 129 29.50 11.39 0.85
N VAL A 130 29.95 10.34 1.52
CA VAL A 130 30.69 9.22 0.93
C VAL A 130 29.83 7.96 0.94
N GLU A 131 29.73 7.29 -0.21
CA GLU A 131 29.00 6.03 -0.36
C GLU A 131 29.84 4.86 0.18
N ARG A 132 29.21 3.99 0.98
CA ARG A 132 29.72 2.70 1.41
C ARG A 132 28.71 1.61 1.16
N LYS A 133 29.02 0.69 0.26
CA LYS A 133 28.17 -0.49 -0.02
C LYS A 133 28.17 -1.44 1.17
N LEU A 134 27.01 -1.96 1.54
CA LEU A 134 26.91 -3.03 2.53
C LEU A 134 27.19 -4.37 1.86
N VAL A 135 28.14 -5.11 2.40
CA VAL A 135 28.52 -6.44 1.94
C VAL A 135 27.89 -7.46 2.89
N TYR A 136 27.18 -8.43 2.32
CA TYR A 136 26.57 -9.51 3.09
C TYR A 136 27.65 -10.43 3.66
N SER A 137 27.47 -10.81 4.93
CA SER A 137 28.17 -11.92 5.57
C SER A 137 27.18 -12.75 6.39
N PRO A 138 27.28 -14.08 6.38
CA PRO A 138 26.46 -14.93 7.25
C PRO A 138 26.67 -14.62 8.73
N ASP A 139 27.84 -14.10 9.11
CA ASP A 139 28.16 -13.71 10.50
C ASP A 139 27.27 -12.59 11.04
N GLN A 140 26.58 -11.87 10.16
CA GLN A 140 25.64 -10.81 10.53
C GLN A 140 24.30 -11.35 11.06
N PHE A 141 24.07 -12.67 10.95
CA PHE A 141 22.76 -13.26 11.23
C PHE A 141 22.85 -14.43 12.21
N GLU A 142 21.77 -14.59 12.95
CA GLU A 142 21.43 -15.81 13.67
C GLU A 142 20.45 -16.63 12.81
N PHE A 143 20.76 -17.88 12.56
CA PHE A 143 19.98 -18.73 11.65
C PHE A 143 18.99 -19.67 12.36
N GLY A 144 18.86 -19.57 13.67
CA GLY A 144 17.95 -20.41 14.45
C GLY A 144 18.27 -21.90 14.29
N ARG A 145 17.37 -22.63 13.65
CA ARG A 145 17.52 -24.09 13.42
C ARG A 145 18.19 -24.44 12.10
N LEU A 146 18.52 -23.46 11.29
CA LEU A 146 19.07 -23.67 9.96
C LEU A 146 20.59 -23.89 10.06
N SER A 147 21.06 -24.97 9.47
CA SER A 147 22.51 -25.20 9.32
C SER A 147 23.00 -24.49 8.06
N VAL A 148 23.93 -23.54 8.23
CA VAL A 148 24.48 -22.73 7.14
C VAL A 148 25.91 -23.10 6.90
N PRO A 149 26.34 -23.35 5.63
CA PRO A 149 27.74 -23.60 5.31
C PRO A 149 28.63 -22.40 5.67
N ALA A 150 29.86 -22.68 6.12
CA ALA A 150 30.81 -21.63 6.51
C ALA A 150 31.32 -20.76 5.33
N ASN A 151 31.17 -21.22 4.11
CA ASN A 151 31.69 -20.57 2.89
C ASN A 151 30.60 -19.93 2.02
N VAL A 152 29.55 -19.43 2.63
CA VAL A 152 28.53 -18.66 1.90
C VAL A 152 29.14 -17.35 1.41
N GLY A 153 29.12 -17.12 0.10
CA GLY A 153 29.57 -15.87 -0.50
C GLY A 153 28.58 -14.72 -0.27
N ASP A 154 28.88 -13.55 -0.84
CA ASP A 154 27.95 -12.40 -0.80
C ASP A 154 26.69 -12.69 -1.62
N ILE A 155 25.61 -13.05 -0.95
CA ILE A 155 24.31 -13.26 -1.55
C ILE A 155 23.47 -11.97 -1.63
N GLY A 156 23.92 -10.88 -1.00
CA GLY A 156 23.18 -9.63 -0.85
C GLY A 156 22.00 -9.71 0.11
N TYR A 157 21.21 -8.66 0.14
CA TYR A 157 20.04 -8.51 1.03
C TYR A 157 18.75 -8.47 0.22
N SER A 158 17.63 -8.80 0.86
CA SER A 158 16.28 -8.71 0.25
C SER A 158 15.62 -7.35 0.44
N GLY A 159 16.19 -6.51 1.29
CA GLY A 159 15.66 -5.22 1.70
C GLY A 159 16.21 -4.80 3.04
N PHE A 160 15.54 -3.85 3.67
CA PHE A 160 15.95 -3.33 4.98
C PHE A 160 14.76 -2.87 5.80
N ARG A 161 15.01 -2.77 7.10
CA ARG A 161 14.08 -2.21 8.09
C ARG A 161 14.67 -0.96 8.71
N VAL A 162 13.84 0.03 8.93
CA VAL A 162 14.17 1.25 9.68
C VAL A 162 13.64 1.12 11.09
N LEU A 163 14.51 1.29 12.06
CA LEU A 163 14.25 1.17 13.48
C LEU A 163 14.50 2.51 14.18
N LEU A 164 13.78 2.74 15.28
CA LEU A 164 14.05 3.83 16.21
C LEU A 164 14.57 3.27 17.53
N PRO A 165 15.61 3.87 18.13
CA PRO A 165 16.07 3.50 19.46
C PRO A 165 14.98 3.72 20.51
N ARG A 166 14.88 2.78 21.46
CA ARG A 166 14.15 2.92 22.73
C ARG A 166 15.14 2.73 23.89
N SER A 167 14.69 2.89 25.11
CA SER A 167 15.55 2.79 26.30
C SER A 167 16.40 1.52 26.37
N SER A 168 15.88 0.39 25.93
CA SER A 168 16.56 -0.91 25.99
C SER A 168 16.36 -1.78 24.73
N ASP A 169 15.70 -1.25 23.69
CA ASP A 169 15.30 -2.01 22.52
C ASP A 169 15.12 -1.07 21.31
N PHE A 170 14.68 -1.62 20.19
CA PHE A 170 14.36 -0.89 18.98
C PHE A 170 12.90 -1.09 18.58
N THR A 171 12.32 -0.05 17.99
CA THR A 171 10.97 -0.10 17.42
C THR A 171 11.06 0.07 15.91
N ASP A 172 10.61 -0.92 15.15
CA ASP A 172 10.52 -0.83 13.70
C ASP A 172 9.44 0.19 13.28
N VAL A 173 9.77 1.03 12.30
CA VAL A 173 8.90 2.13 11.81
C VAL A 173 8.57 1.94 10.36
N ALA A 174 9.52 1.46 9.55
CA ALA A 174 9.33 1.22 8.14
C ALA A 174 10.11 -0.01 7.66
N ILE A 175 9.63 -0.60 6.58
CA ILE A 175 10.22 -1.77 5.94
C ILE A 175 10.16 -1.58 4.44
N PHE A 176 11.28 -1.79 3.76
CA PHE A 176 11.39 -1.83 2.31
C PHE A 176 11.86 -3.23 1.93
N GLN A 177 10.98 -4.07 1.37
CA GLN A 177 11.30 -5.46 1.05
C GLN A 177 10.33 -6.04 0.02
N GLY A 178 10.88 -6.73 -0.96
CA GLY A 178 10.13 -7.41 -2.02
C GLY A 178 9.68 -6.44 -3.14
N ALA A 179 10.15 -6.66 -4.37
CA ALA A 179 9.91 -5.76 -5.51
C ALA A 179 10.08 -4.29 -5.10
N SER A 180 9.03 -3.46 -5.27
CA SER A 180 9.05 -2.06 -4.80
C SER A 180 8.10 -1.81 -3.62
N PHE A 181 7.76 -2.85 -2.87
CA PHE A 181 6.87 -2.74 -1.72
C PHE A 181 7.58 -2.12 -0.51
N PHE A 182 6.84 -1.26 0.17
CA PHE A 182 7.25 -0.73 1.46
C PHE A 182 6.04 -0.43 2.34
N ARG A 183 6.26 -0.36 3.63
CA ARG A 183 5.24 0.01 4.59
C ARG A 183 5.85 0.76 5.77
N ALA A 184 5.03 1.56 6.42
CA ALA A 184 5.38 2.24 7.64
C ALA A 184 4.25 2.17 8.67
N ARG A 185 4.50 2.65 9.87
CA ARG A 185 3.51 2.78 10.94
C ARG A 185 3.80 4.00 11.80
N ALA A 186 2.76 4.57 12.35
CA ALA A 186 2.87 5.61 13.37
C ALA A 186 3.11 5.02 14.76
N ARG A 187 3.38 5.89 15.72
CA ARG A 187 3.55 5.50 17.12
C ARG A 187 2.31 4.75 17.63
N GLY A 188 2.55 3.60 18.27
CA GLY A 188 1.50 2.76 18.85
C GLY A 188 0.72 1.88 17.86
N GLN A 189 1.02 1.97 16.56
CA GLN A 189 0.37 1.15 15.54
C GLN A 189 1.13 -0.15 15.26
N ASN A 190 0.41 -1.11 14.70
CA ASN A 190 0.99 -2.27 14.01
C ASN A 190 1.19 -1.96 12.53
N PHE A 191 1.99 -2.78 11.81
CA PHE A 191 2.01 -2.70 10.35
C PHE A 191 0.68 -3.15 9.75
N GLY A 192 0.30 -2.52 8.66
CA GLY A 192 -0.93 -2.80 7.92
C GLY A 192 -0.74 -2.56 6.43
N ASN A 193 -1.45 -1.57 5.88
CA ASN A 193 -1.38 -1.19 4.47
C ASN A 193 0.05 -1.21 3.94
N VAL A 194 0.19 -1.49 2.65
CA VAL A 194 1.45 -1.53 1.91
C VAL A 194 1.41 -0.49 0.81
N ALA A 195 2.49 0.26 0.63
CA ALA A 195 2.71 1.10 -0.54
C ALA A 195 3.64 0.38 -1.54
N ARG A 196 3.54 0.78 -2.81
CA ARG A 196 4.43 0.33 -3.88
C ARG A 196 5.10 1.53 -4.52
N GLY A 197 6.36 1.41 -4.91
CA GLY A 197 7.03 2.44 -5.66
C GLY A 197 6.27 2.76 -6.95
N LEU A 198 5.94 1.72 -7.71
CA LEU A 198 5.17 1.82 -8.95
C LEU A 198 4.33 0.56 -9.14
N SER A 199 3.15 0.69 -9.72
CA SER A 199 2.37 -0.45 -10.21
C SER A 199 2.12 -0.31 -11.71
N ILE A 200 2.15 -1.43 -12.42
CA ILE A 200 1.92 -1.47 -13.87
C ILE A 200 0.96 -2.63 -14.15
N ARG A 201 -0.15 -2.31 -14.82
CA ARG A 201 -1.18 -3.28 -15.22
C ARG A 201 -1.78 -4.05 -14.03
N THR A 202 -2.03 -3.36 -12.91
CA THR A 202 -2.67 -3.98 -11.74
C THR A 202 -4.04 -4.53 -12.10
N ALA A 203 -4.26 -5.81 -11.80
CA ALA A 203 -5.47 -6.57 -12.13
C ALA A 203 -5.82 -6.62 -13.63
N ASP A 204 -4.86 -6.41 -14.52
CA ASP A 204 -5.02 -6.49 -15.97
C ASP A 204 -4.96 -7.96 -16.42
N PRO A 205 -5.83 -8.43 -17.32
CA PRO A 205 -5.78 -9.79 -17.86
C PRO A 205 -4.46 -10.15 -18.57
N ARG A 206 -3.71 -9.15 -19.05
CA ARG A 206 -2.37 -9.33 -19.65
C ARG A 206 -1.28 -9.69 -18.63
N GLY A 207 -1.60 -9.65 -17.35
CA GLY A 207 -0.67 -9.85 -16.24
C GLY A 207 -0.08 -8.55 -15.70
N GLU A 208 0.08 -8.51 -14.38
CA GLU A 208 0.70 -7.39 -13.68
C GLU A 208 2.22 -7.45 -13.83
N GLU A 209 2.85 -6.28 -14.00
CA GLU A 209 4.30 -6.11 -13.95
C GLU A 209 4.69 -5.54 -12.59
N PHE A 210 5.71 -6.12 -11.97
CA PHE A 210 6.18 -5.74 -10.65
C PHE A 210 7.55 -5.03 -10.72
N PRO A 211 7.58 -3.70 -10.86
CA PRO A 211 8.83 -2.96 -10.75
C PRO A 211 9.51 -3.18 -9.41
N ALA A 212 10.84 -3.33 -9.40
CA ALA A 212 11.60 -3.65 -8.22
C ALA A 212 12.68 -2.61 -7.91
N PHE A 213 12.86 -2.28 -6.64
CA PHE A 213 14.02 -1.52 -6.19
C PHE A 213 15.28 -2.38 -6.30
N ARG A 214 16.22 -1.94 -7.14
CA ARG A 214 17.47 -2.63 -7.43
C ARG A 214 18.60 -2.20 -6.53
N ALA A 215 18.64 -0.91 -6.19
CA ALA A 215 19.65 -0.32 -5.34
C ALA A 215 19.06 0.80 -4.52
N VAL A 216 19.57 0.97 -3.30
CA VAL A 216 19.22 2.07 -2.41
C VAL A 216 20.48 2.68 -1.80
N TRP A 217 20.44 4.00 -1.58
CA TRP A 217 21.44 4.77 -0.84
C TRP A 217 20.75 5.45 0.32
N ILE A 218 21.18 5.19 1.54
CA ILE A 218 20.54 5.68 2.76
C ILE A 218 21.50 6.66 3.42
N GLU A 219 21.12 7.93 3.49
CA GLU A 219 21.95 8.96 4.08
C GLU A 219 21.92 8.85 5.61
N LYS A 220 23.09 8.85 6.24
CA LYS A 220 23.22 8.85 7.69
C LYS A 220 22.66 10.17 8.24
N PRO A 221 21.65 10.14 9.12
CA PRO A 221 21.10 11.34 9.70
C PRO A 221 22.12 12.06 10.59
N THR A 222 21.97 13.38 10.72
CA THR A 222 22.70 14.13 11.76
C THR A 222 22.08 13.85 13.14
N ILE A 223 22.83 14.03 14.21
CA ILE A 223 22.36 13.81 15.61
C ILE A 223 21.10 14.61 15.95
N ALA A 224 20.94 15.80 15.38
CA ALA A 224 19.73 16.62 15.54
C ALA A 224 18.65 16.35 14.47
N GLY A 225 18.92 15.43 13.52
CA GLY A 225 18.02 15.15 12.40
C GLY A 225 16.84 14.29 12.83
N ASN A 226 15.65 14.68 12.40
CA ASN A 226 14.41 13.93 12.63
C ASN A 226 13.90 13.23 11.37
N ALA A 227 14.72 13.15 10.33
CA ALA A 227 14.38 12.58 9.04
C ALA A 227 15.47 11.65 8.52
N LEU A 228 15.06 10.58 7.88
CA LEU A 228 15.92 9.66 7.13
C LEU A 228 15.68 9.84 5.65
N VAL A 229 16.75 10.08 4.89
CA VAL A 229 16.69 10.21 3.42
C VAL A 229 17.15 8.91 2.78
N ILE A 230 16.34 8.40 1.84
CA ILE A 230 16.59 7.15 1.11
C ILE A 230 16.45 7.45 -0.37
N HIS A 231 17.50 7.23 -1.15
CA HIS A 231 17.46 7.25 -2.59
C HIS A 231 17.33 5.82 -3.11
N ALA A 232 16.56 5.61 -4.18
CA ALA A 232 16.37 4.29 -4.73
C ALA A 232 16.30 4.31 -6.25
N VAL A 233 16.77 3.24 -6.88
CA VAL A 233 16.57 2.98 -8.30
C VAL A 233 15.60 1.82 -8.45
N LEU A 234 14.52 2.07 -9.16
CA LEU A 234 13.50 1.12 -9.54
C LEU A 234 13.76 0.67 -10.98
N ASP A 235 13.50 -0.60 -11.28
CA ASP A 235 13.67 -1.17 -12.61
C ASP A 235 12.65 -2.26 -12.91
N SER A 236 12.14 -2.29 -14.15
CA SER A 236 11.21 -3.28 -14.67
C SER A 236 11.29 -3.36 -16.20
N GLU A 237 10.52 -4.23 -16.83
CA GLU A 237 10.50 -4.38 -18.28
C GLU A 237 10.12 -3.07 -18.99
N SER A 238 9.11 -2.37 -18.47
CA SER A 238 8.51 -1.19 -19.13
C SER A 238 9.07 0.14 -18.63
N VAL A 239 9.60 0.21 -17.41
CA VAL A 239 9.97 1.47 -16.75
C VAL A 239 11.20 1.29 -15.88
N SER A 240 12.09 2.28 -15.88
CA SER A 240 13.03 2.50 -14.79
C SER A 240 12.68 3.81 -14.06
N GLY A 241 13.13 3.96 -12.81
CA GLY A 241 12.80 5.15 -12.03
C GLY A 241 13.84 5.46 -10.97
N ALA A 242 14.01 6.75 -10.70
CA ALA A 242 14.76 7.27 -9.57
C ALA A 242 13.79 7.77 -8.51
N TYR A 243 13.99 7.37 -7.26
CA TYR A 243 13.16 7.74 -6.13
C TYR A 243 13.99 8.41 -5.04
N ARG A 244 13.36 9.37 -4.36
CA ARG A 244 13.84 9.93 -3.11
C ARG A 244 12.72 9.88 -2.10
N PHE A 245 12.96 9.23 -0.97
CA PHE A 245 12.06 9.17 0.17
C PHE A 245 12.66 9.97 1.33
N THR A 246 11.85 10.83 1.96
CA THR A 246 12.21 11.49 3.21
C THR A 246 11.24 11.04 4.30
N LEU A 247 11.71 10.15 5.16
CA LEU A 247 10.91 9.50 6.21
C LEU A 247 11.07 10.26 7.52
N ARG A 248 9.94 10.65 8.12
CA ARG A 248 9.84 11.32 9.44
C ARG A 248 8.87 10.53 10.32
N PRO A 249 9.38 9.78 11.29
CA PRO A 249 8.54 9.03 12.24
C PRO A 249 7.87 9.97 13.26
N GLY A 250 6.71 9.56 13.76
CA GLY A 250 5.99 10.35 14.78
C GLY A 250 4.60 9.78 15.11
N ASP A 251 3.71 10.66 15.60
CA ASP A 251 2.30 10.35 15.80
C ASP A 251 1.58 10.08 14.46
N ALA A 252 2.13 10.63 13.39
CA ALA A 252 2.01 10.13 12.03
C ALA A 252 3.42 9.92 11.48
N THR A 253 3.68 8.78 10.86
CA THR A 253 4.91 8.62 10.08
C THR A 253 4.68 9.19 8.69
N ILE A 254 5.46 10.20 8.36
CA ILE A 254 5.36 10.94 7.09
C ILE A 254 6.48 10.47 6.16
N ILE A 255 6.13 10.14 4.92
CA ILE A 255 7.11 9.84 3.88
C ILE A 255 6.85 10.76 2.69
N ASP A 256 7.73 11.75 2.48
CA ASP A 256 7.74 12.51 1.23
C ASP A 256 8.41 11.67 0.16
N THR A 257 7.77 11.52 -0.97
CA THR A 257 8.26 10.73 -2.10
C THR A 257 8.35 11.61 -3.34
N GLU A 258 9.53 11.62 -3.93
CA GLU A 258 9.79 12.20 -5.24
C GLU A 258 10.21 11.07 -6.18
N CYS A 259 9.67 11.02 -7.39
CA CYS A 259 10.09 10.02 -8.36
C CYS A 259 10.17 10.61 -9.77
N THR A 260 11.22 10.22 -10.48
CA THR A 260 11.39 10.47 -11.91
C THR A 260 11.36 9.14 -12.63
N LEU A 261 10.38 8.96 -13.52
CA LEU A 261 10.12 7.72 -14.25
C LEU A 261 10.60 7.86 -15.69
N PHE A 262 11.26 6.84 -16.20
CA PHE A 262 11.79 6.75 -17.56
C PHE A 262 11.15 5.55 -18.25
N ALA A 263 10.24 5.80 -19.17
CA ALA A 263 9.50 4.74 -19.86
C ALA A 263 10.31 4.14 -21.03
N ARG A 264 10.49 2.82 -21.04
CA ARG A 264 11.08 2.08 -22.17
C ARG A 264 10.09 1.87 -23.30
N THR A 265 8.83 1.67 -22.94
CA THR A 265 7.72 1.40 -23.85
C THR A 265 6.54 2.30 -23.50
N ASN A 266 5.50 2.30 -24.33
CA ASN A 266 4.24 2.94 -23.95
C ASN A 266 3.58 2.15 -22.80
N VAL A 267 3.25 2.84 -21.72
CA VAL A 267 2.57 2.27 -20.56
C VAL A 267 1.23 2.98 -20.37
N ASP A 268 0.18 2.34 -20.83
CA ASP A 268 -1.20 2.85 -20.77
C ASP A 268 -1.85 2.70 -19.39
N HIS A 269 -1.36 1.74 -18.58
CA HIS A 269 -1.88 1.43 -17.28
C HIS A 269 -0.76 1.44 -16.23
N VAL A 270 -0.44 2.63 -15.74
CA VAL A 270 0.52 2.91 -14.67
C VAL A 270 -0.21 3.45 -13.45
N GLY A 271 0.18 2.98 -12.27
CA GLY A 271 -0.35 3.46 -10.98
C GLY A 271 0.73 4.18 -10.17
N ILE A 272 0.46 5.44 -9.86
CA ILE A 272 1.30 6.33 -9.04
C ILE A 272 0.76 6.35 -7.61
N ALA A 273 1.64 6.41 -6.61
CA ALA A 273 1.30 6.39 -5.19
C ALA A 273 0.37 5.20 -4.83
N THR A 274 0.69 4.04 -5.37
CA THR A 274 -0.10 2.83 -5.19
C THR A 274 -0.06 2.36 -3.75
N MET A 275 -1.23 2.01 -3.23
CA MET A 275 -1.42 1.41 -1.92
C MET A 275 -2.24 0.12 -2.04
N SER A 276 -1.99 -0.82 -1.16
CA SER A 276 -2.77 -2.05 -1.03
C SER A 276 -2.99 -2.42 0.44
N GLY A 277 -4.05 -3.17 0.69
CA GLY A 277 -4.35 -3.68 2.02
C GLY A 277 -5.46 -4.72 1.99
N THR A 278 -5.78 -5.26 3.16
CA THR A 278 -6.70 -6.38 3.31
C THR A 278 -8.11 -5.90 3.66
N HIS A 279 -9.10 -6.46 2.95
CA HIS A 279 -10.49 -6.45 3.36
C HIS A 279 -11.13 -7.80 3.03
N VAL A 280 -11.44 -8.59 4.03
CA VAL A 280 -12.12 -9.88 3.84
C VAL A 280 -13.61 -9.73 4.03
N PHE A 281 -14.03 -9.07 5.10
CA PHE A 281 -15.42 -8.66 5.33
C PHE A 281 -15.52 -7.58 6.41
N GLY A 282 -16.65 -6.87 6.39
CA GLY A 282 -16.98 -5.82 7.34
C GLY A 282 -18.50 -5.67 7.53
N PRO A 283 -18.97 -4.53 8.04
CA PRO A 283 -20.41 -4.31 8.29
C PRO A 283 -21.30 -4.34 7.05
N LEU A 284 -20.72 -4.13 5.84
CA LEU A 284 -21.45 -4.16 4.56
C LEU A 284 -21.54 -5.55 3.93
N ASP A 285 -20.58 -6.44 4.25
CA ASP A 285 -20.41 -7.76 3.65
C ASP A 285 -20.08 -8.83 4.69
N ARG A 286 -20.81 -8.81 5.82
CA ARG A 286 -20.58 -9.69 6.96
C ARG A 286 -20.66 -11.18 6.59
N ARG A 287 -19.66 -11.95 7.02
CA ARG A 287 -19.65 -13.42 6.94
C ARG A 287 -20.21 -14.03 8.21
N ARG A 288 -21.12 -15.00 8.07
CA ARG A 288 -21.77 -15.65 9.20
C ARG A 288 -20.93 -16.76 9.82
N GLU A 289 -20.04 -17.34 9.04
CA GLU A 289 -19.18 -18.47 9.43
C GLU A 289 -17.96 -18.02 10.24
N ASP A 290 -17.60 -16.73 10.20
CA ASP A 290 -16.52 -16.16 11.02
C ASP A 290 -17.10 -15.62 12.33
N ILE A 291 -16.45 -15.97 13.44
CA ILE A 291 -16.88 -15.51 14.78
C ILE A 291 -16.56 -14.03 15.01
N ARG A 292 -15.60 -13.49 14.26
CA ARG A 292 -15.21 -12.08 14.37
C ARG A 292 -16.24 -11.17 13.71
N PRO A 293 -16.48 -9.96 14.25
CA PRO A 293 -17.40 -9.00 13.63
C PRO A 293 -16.92 -8.46 12.26
N ALA A 294 -15.59 -8.30 12.11
CA ALA A 294 -14.97 -7.80 10.89
C ALA A 294 -13.52 -8.27 10.77
N VAL A 295 -13.02 -8.38 9.54
CA VAL A 295 -11.64 -8.74 9.20
C VAL A 295 -11.17 -7.82 8.10
N HIS A 296 -10.60 -6.69 8.46
CA HIS A 296 -10.04 -5.73 7.51
C HIS A 296 -9.12 -4.71 8.17
N GLU A 297 -8.20 -4.16 7.41
CA GLU A 297 -7.42 -2.97 7.72
C GLU A 297 -7.83 -1.79 6.83
N VAL A 298 -8.48 -2.06 5.70
CA VAL A 298 -9.04 -1.05 4.81
C VAL A 298 -10.54 -0.99 5.02
N GLY A 299 -11.05 0.09 5.64
CA GLY A 299 -12.47 0.34 5.79
C GLY A 299 -13.09 0.97 4.54
N GLY A 300 -12.31 1.76 3.80
CA GLY A 300 -12.73 2.44 2.59
C GLY A 300 -11.68 3.36 1.99
N LEU A 301 -11.95 3.81 0.78
CA LEU A 301 -11.19 4.82 0.08
C LEU A 301 -11.82 6.19 0.32
N GLN A 302 -11.05 7.12 0.88
CA GLN A 302 -11.39 8.53 0.95
C GLN A 302 -10.69 9.29 -0.16
N MET A 303 -11.35 10.28 -0.74
CA MET A 303 -10.79 11.15 -1.76
C MET A 303 -11.20 12.61 -1.48
N LEU A 304 -10.26 13.52 -1.73
CA LEU A 304 -10.51 14.94 -1.91
C LEU A 304 -10.16 15.27 -3.36
N ASN A 305 -11.17 15.47 -4.20
CA ASN A 305 -10.97 15.71 -5.62
C ASN A 305 -10.46 17.13 -5.90
N GLY A 306 -10.05 17.38 -7.14
CA GLY A 306 -9.56 18.68 -7.59
C GLY A 306 -10.60 19.81 -7.43
N ALA A 307 -11.88 19.50 -7.54
CA ALA A 307 -12.99 20.44 -7.32
C ALA A 307 -13.26 20.75 -5.83
N GLY A 308 -12.65 20.00 -4.90
CA GLY A 308 -12.81 20.19 -3.46
C GLY A 308 -13.96 19.37 -2.84
N GLU A 309 -14.54 18.42 -3.56
CA GLU A 309 -15.52 17.49 -3.01
C GLU A 309 -14.81 16.38 -2.24
N TRP A 310 -15.32 16.07 -1.03
CA TRP A 310 -14.93 14.96 -0.23
C TRP A 310 -15.80 13.75 -0.54
N LEU A 311 -15.15 12.63 -0.90
CA LEU A 311 -15.80 11.38 -1.26
C LEU A 311 -15.38 10.28 -0.30
N TRP A 312 -16.30 9.44 0.10
CA TRP A 312 -16.06 8.23 0.87
C TRP A 312 -16.64 7.02 0.16
N ARG A 313 -15.79 6.08 -0.22
CA ARG A 313 -16.17 4.83 -0.86
C ARG A 313 -15.78 3.65 0.04
N PRO A 314 -16.70 3.11 0.86
CA PRO A 314 -16.46 1.87 1.59
C PRO A 314 -16.05 0.77 0.61
N VAL A 315 -15.03 -0.02 0.97
CA VAL A 315 -14.63 -1.16 0.15
C VAL A 315 -15.45 -2.40 0.49
N SER A 316 -15.47 -3.35 -0.42
CA SER A 316 -16.16 -4.62 -0.26
C SER A 316 -15.38 -5.76 -0.92
N ASN A 317 -15.60 -6.98 -0.44
CA ASN A 317 -15.02 -8.18 -1.00
C ASN A 317 -16.15 -8.99 -1.67
N ARG A 318 -16.25 -8.90 -2.99
CA ARG A 318 -17.27 -9.55 -3.79
C ARG A 318 -16.74 -10.80 -4.49
N GLU A 319 -17.62 -11.61 -5.05
CA GLU A 319 -17.26 -12.85 -5.76
C GLU A 319 -16.48 -12.59 -7.06
N THR A 320 -16.61 -11.38 -7.62
CA THR A 320 -15.95 -10.99 -8.87
C THR A 320 -15.09 -9.75 -8.69
N LEU A 321 -14.02 -9.68 -9.48
CA LEU A 321 -13.14 -8.51 -9.55
C LEU A 321 -13.97 -7.25 -9.84
N GLN A 322 -13.80 -6.22 -9.01
CA GLN A 322 -14.40 -4.92 -9.21
C GLN A 322 -13.31 -3.88 -9.45
N VAL A 323 -13.51 -3.03 -10.46
CA VAL A 323 -12.64 -1.89 -10.73
C VAL A 323 -13.51 -0.65 -10.82
N SER A 324 -13.21 0.36 -10.01
CA SER A 324 -13.89 1.66 -10.00
C SER A 324 -12.91 2.76 -10.34
N ALA A 325 -13.27 3.63 -11.27
CA ALA A 325 -12.45 4.77 -11.71
C ALA A 325 -13.14 6.08 -11.31
N PHE A 326 -12.46 6.91 -10.53
CA PHE A 326 -12.92 8.22 -10.10
C PHE A 326 -12.14 9.27 -10.89
N VAL A 327 -12.71 9.67 -12.04
CA VAL A 327 -12.08 10.63 -12.96
C VAL A 327 -11.93 11.99 -12.28
N ASP A 328 -10.74 12.57 -12.37
CA ASP A 328 -10.43 13.83 -11.71
C ASP A 328 -9.32 14.59 -12.47
N THR A 329 -9.10 15.84 -12.06
CA THR A 329 -7.99 16.66 -12.50
C THR A 329 -7.35 17.31 -11.29
N ASN A 330 -6.04 17.12 -11.11
CA ASN A 330 -5.30 17.63 -9.96
C ASN A 330 -5.93 17.20 -8.61
N PRO A 331 -5.96 15.90 -8.29
CA PRO A 331 -6.50 15.42 -7.03
C PRO A 331 -5.75 16.08 -5.86
N LYS A 332 -6.49 16.43 -4.80
CA LYS A 332 -5.90 17.05 -3.60
C LYS A 332 -5.51 16.03 -2.54
N GLY A 333 -6.09 14.83 -2.60
CA GLY A 333 -5.71 13.73 -1.73
C GLY A 333 -6.58 12.50 -1.92
N PHE A 334 -6.02 11.33 -1.59
CA PHE A 334 -6.76 10.07 -1.56
C PHE A 334 -6.05 9.08 -0.64
N GLY A 335 -6.79 8.11 -0.11
CA GLY A 335 -6.15 7.13 0.76
C GLY A 335 -7.07 6.08 1.34
N PHE A 336 -6.48 4.99 1.81
CA PHE A 336 -7.16 3.95 2.55
C PHE A 336 -7.27 4.31 4.01
N LEU A 337 -8.50 4.41 4.50
CA LEU A 337 -8.75 4.73 5.90
C LEU A 337 -9.36 3.56 6.66
N GLN A 338 -8.82 3.36 7.85
CA GLN A 338 -9.42 2.55 8.90
C GLN A 338 -10.12 3.49 9.88
N ARG A 339 -11.42 3.68 9.73
CA ARG A 339 -12.22 4.60 10.57
C ARG A 339 -12.69 3.97 11.87
N THR A 340 -12.82 2.64 11.89
CA THR A 340 -13.22 1.87 13.07
C THR A 340 -11.98 1.49 13.88
N ARG A 341 -11.93 1.93 15.15
CA ARG A 341 -10.74 1.83 16.01
C ARG A 341 -11.00 1.17 17.35
N SER A 342 -12.16 0.54 17.55
CA SER A 342 -12.44 -0.19 18.77
C SER A 342 -12.14 -1.69 18.60
N PHE A 343 -11.59 -2.31 19.64
CA PHE A 343 -11.34 -3.76 19.67
C PHE A 343 -12.64 -4.56 19.44
N GLU A 344 -13.76 -4.09 20.03
CA GLU A 344 -15.08 -4.75 19.94
C GLU A 344 -15.59 -4.87 18.50
N SER A 345 -15.10 -4.02 17.59
CA SER A 345 -15.47 -4.08 16.19
C SER A 345 -14.77 -5.21 15.42
N TYR A 346 -13.73 -5.81 16.00
CA TYR A 346 -12.93 -6.86 15.35
C TYR A 346 -12.81 -8.12 16.22
N GLN A 347 -12.62 -7.98 17.52
CA GLN A 347 -12.43 -9.06 18.50
C GLN A 347 -11.34 -10.06 18.07
N ASP A 348 -10.22 -9.54 17.60
CA ASP A 348 -9.09 -10.33 17.08
C ASP A 348 -7.79 -9.98 17.79
N ASP A 349 -7.49 -10.71 18.87
CA ASP A 349 -6.29 -10.55 19.71
C ASP A 349 -4.98 -10.83 18.92
N ASN A 350 -5.06 -11.58 17.82
CA ASN A 350 -3.88 -11.93 17.04
C ASN A 350 -3.51 -10.84 16.03
N GLN A 351 -4.50 -10.25 15.36
CA GLN A 351 -4.26 -9.29 14.29
C GLN A 351 -4.33 -7.86 14.75
N ASN A 352 -5.16 -7.58 15.77
CA ASN A 352 -5.42 -6.23 16.27
C ASN A 352 -5.66 -5.26 15.11
N TRP A 353 -6.70 -5.53 14.32
CA TRP A 353 -7.04 -4.78 13.11
C TRP A 353 -7.24 -3.29 13.40
N GLU A 354 -7.75 -2.94 14.58
CA GLU A 354 -7.96 -1.58 15.05
C GLU A 354 -6.66 -0.78 15.15
N LEU A 355 -5.50 -1.45 15.30
CA LEU A 355 -4.19 -0.81 15.40
C LEU A 355 -3.48 -0.63 14.04
N ARG A 356 -4.11 -1.02 12.92
CA ARG A 356 -3.53 -0.89 11.59
C ARG A 356 -3.60 0.57 11.11
N PRO A 357 -2.57 1.11 10.41
CA PRO A 357 -2.57 2.50 9.98
C PRO A 357 -3.59 2.76 8.88
N SER A 358 -4.10 3.98 8.83
CA SER A 358 -4.59 4.58 7.60
C SER A 358 -3.39 5.03 6.77
N LEU A 359 -3.53 5.02 5.44
CA LEU A 359 -2.53 5.56 4.51
C LEU A 359 -3.20 6.64 3.65
N TRP A 360 -2.81 7.89 3.86
CA TRP A 360 -3.31 9.06 3.13
C TRP A 360 -2.22 9.64 2.25
N ILE A 361 -2.55 9.97 1.01
CA ILE A 361 -1.65 10.55 0.01
C ILE A 361 -2.09 11.98 -0.27
N GLU A 362 -1.15 12.90 -0.27
CA GLU A 362 -1.31 14.27 -0.75
C GLU A 362 -0.36 14.51 -1.92
N PRO A 363 -0.88 14.71 -3.14
CA PRO A 363 -0.07 15.14 -4.27
C PRO A 363 0.68 16.43 -4.00
N ILE A 364 1.90 16.54 -4.50
CA ILE A 364 2.70 17.76 -4.49
C ILE A 364 2.85 18.24 -5.93
N GLY A 365 2.41 19.48 -6.19
CA GLY A 365 2.29 20.01 -7.54
C GLY A 365 1.04 19.53 -8.26
N GLU A 366 0.99 19.76 -9.57
CA GLU A 366 -0.14 19.39 -10.41
C GLU A 366 0.08 18.03 -11.06
N TRP A 367 -0.85 17.11 -10.85
CA TRP A 367 -0.78 15.77 -11.45
C TRP A 367 -1.57 15.65 -12.76
N GLY A 368 -2.27 16.73 -13.17
CA GLY A 368 -3.04 16.78 -14.40
C GLY A 368 -4.31 15.96 -14.37
N ALA A 369 -4.80 15.62 -15.56
CA ALA A 369 -5.99 14.78 -15.71
C ALA A 369 -5.65 13.30 -15.48
N GLY A 370 -6.59 12.57 -14.88
CA GLY A 370 -6.46 11.14 -14.61
C GLY A 370 -7.63 10.59 -13.83
N GLU A 371 -7.37 9.58 -13.04
CA GLU A 371 -8.39 8.97 -12.18
C GLU A 371 -7.75 8.34 -10.95
N VAL A 372 -8.43 8.39 -9.81
CA VAL A 372 -8.15 7.48 -8.70
C VAL A 372 -8.82 6.16 -9.03
N THR A 373 -8.03 5.12 -9.21
CA THR A 373 -8.53 3.76 -9.49
C THR A 373 -8.58 2.97 -8.19
N LEU A 374 -9.72 2.31 -7.92
CA LEU A 374 -9.92 1.34 -6.85
C LEU A 374 -10.14 -0.03 -7.46
N VAL A 375 -9.34 -1.00 -7.02
CA VAL A 375 -9.43 -2.41 -7.42
C VAL A 375 -9.78 -3.24 -6.18
N GLU A 376 -10.88 -3.99 -6.25
CA GLU A 376 -11.37 -4.88 -5.21
C GLU A 376 -11.30 -6.32 -5.75
N ILE A 377 -10.29 -7.08 -5.30
CA ILE A 377 -10.00 -8.44 -5.78
C ILE A 377 -10.68 -9.44 -4.84
N PRO A 378 -11.44 -10.43 -5.34
CA PRO A 378 -12.02 -11.48 -4.51
C PRO A 378 -10.96 -12.19 -3.68
N SER A 379 -11.19 -12.35 -2.38
CA SER A 379 -10.28 -13.06 -1.48
C SER A 379 -11.02 -13.78 -0.36
N GLU A 380 -10.65 -15.05 -0.16
CA GLU A 380 -11.08 -15.84 1.00
C GLU A 380 -10.07 -15.76 2.15
N SER A 381 -8.91 -15.17 1.92
CA SER A 381 -7.79 -15.18 2.87
C SER A 381 -7.41 -13.77 3.32
N GLU A 382 -7.25 -13.62 4.63
CA GLU A 382 -6.77 -12.40 5.27
C GLU A 382 -5.27 -12.15 5.11
N VAL A 383 -4.53 -13.07 4.47
CA VAL A 383 -3.12 -12.87 4.13
C VAL A 383 -2.94 -12.09 2.82
N ASN A 384 -4.01 -11.92 2.05
CA ASN A 384 -3.98 -11.23 0.77
C ASN A 384 -4.28 -9.74 0.95
N ASP A 385 -3.46 -8.87 0.36
CA ASP A 385 -3.75 -7.46 0.16
C ASP A 385 -4.67 -7.33 -1.06
N ASN A 386 -5.95 -7.58 -0.88
CA ASN A 386 -6.92 -7.72 -1.96
C ASN A 386 -7.59 -6.40 -2.39
N ILE A 387 -7.30 -5.31 -1.72
CA ILE A 387 -7.78 -3.97 -2.08
C ILE A 387 -6.58 -3.15 -2.53
N VAL A 388 -6.65 -2.56 -3.74
CA VAL A 388 -5.58 -1.74 -4.30
C VAL A 388 -6.15 -0.40 -4.77
N ALA A 389 -5.45 0.70 -4.50
CA ALA A 389 -5.79 2.00 -5.07
C ALA A 389 -4.53 2.75 -5.51
N TYR A 390 -4.69 3.58 -6.55
CA TYR A 390 -3.61 4.38 -7.11
C TYR A 390 -4.17 5.51 -7.97
N TRP A 391 -3.34 6.51 -8.23
CA TRP A 391 -3.59 7.48 -9.28
C TRP A 391 -3.16 6.94 -10.63
N ARG A 392 -4.03 6.96 -11.61
CA ARG A 392 -3.76 6.62 -13.00
C ARG A 392 -3.76 7.90 -13.85
N PRO A 393 -2.61 8.41 -14.25
CA PRO A 393 -2.53 9.61 -15.08
C PRO A 393 -3.06 9.37 -16.49
N LYS A 394 -3.59 10.42 -17.11
CA LYS A 394 -4.06 10.44 -18.49
C LYS A 394 -3.40 11.60 -19.25
N PRO A 395 -2.62 11.35 -20.31
CA PRO A 395 -2.27 10.02 -20.84
C PRO A 395 -1.32 9.24 -19.92
N GLY A 396 -1.12 7.95 -20.21
CA GLY A 396 -0.09 7.13 -19.54
C GLY A 396 1.33 7.60 -19.93
N LEU A 397 2.34 6.77 -19.64
CA LEU A 397 3.73 7.09 -19.96
C LEU A 397 4.04 6.75 -21.42
N ALA A 398 4.49 7.71 -22.20
CA ALA A 398 4.94 7.48 -23.58
C ALA A 398 6.35 6.87 -23.59
N ALA A 399 6.65 6.02 -24.56
CA ALA A 399 7.99 5.47 -24.77
C ALA A 399 9.03 6.59 -24.89
N GLY A 400 10.13 6.48 -24.15
CA GLY A 400 11.20 7.48 -24.11
C GLY A 400 10.88 8.74 -23.29
N SER A 401 9.69 8.83 -22.66
CA SER A 401 9.35 9.96 -21.80
C SER A 401 10.08 9.90 -20.47
N GLU A 402 10.29 11.09 -19.92
CA GLU A 402 10.70 11.33 -18.54
C GLU A 402 9.54 12.05 -17.83
N THR A 403 9.04 11.48 -16.75
CA THR A 403 7.88 11.99 -16.02
C THR A 403 8.17 12.06 -14.54
N TYR A 404 7.88 13.20 -13.92
CA TYR A 404 8.12 13.45 -12.51
C TYR A 404 6.80 13.48 -11.74
N PHE A 405 6.80 12.84 -10.54
CA PHE A 405 5.74 12.94 -9.55
C PHE A 405 6.33 13.17 -8.16
N ALA A 406 5.64 13.96 -7.37
CA ALA A 406 5.94 14.13 -5.96
C ALA A 406 4.65 14.03 -5.14
N TYR A 407 4.76 13.43 -3.96
CA TYR A 407 3.62 13.27 -3.05
C TYR A 407 4.08 13.03 -1.62
N ARG A 408 3.20 13.32 -0.68
CA ARG A 408 3.37 13.05 0.75
C ARG A 408 2.46 11.90 1.17
N GLN A 409 3.01 10.94 1.89
CA GLN A 409 2.30 9.83 2.51
C GLN A 409 2.19 10.05 4.01
N PHE A 410 1.01 9.86 4.56
CA PHE A 410 0.77 9.87 6.00
C PHE A 410 0.31 8.48 6.44
N TRP A 411 1.17 7.80 7.17
CA TRP A 411 0.85 6.56 7.86
C TRP A 411 0.39 6.94 9.26
N CYS A 412 -0.90 6.87 9.55
CA CYS A 412 -1.47 7.56 10.69
C CYS A 412 -2.72 6.88 11.25
N TRP A 413 -3.10 7.29 12.46
CA TRP A 413 -4.38 6.95 13.05
C TRP A 413 -5.52 7.64 12.29
N VAL A 414 -5.36 8.93 12.05
CA VAL A 414 -6.30 9.80 11.34
C VAL A 414 -5.50 10.73 10.44
N PRO A 415 -5.89 10.92 9.17
CA PRO A 415 -5.22 11.88 8.28
C PRO A 415 -5.22 13.30 8.85
N PRO A 416 -4.15 14.10 8.57
CA PRO A 416 -4.10 15.50 9.00
C PRO A 416 -5.17 16.34 8.29
N THR A 417 -5.42 16.06 7.03
CA THR A 417 -6.46 16.71 6.22
C THR A 417 -7.73 15.88 6.30
N ARG A 418 -8.82 16.50 6.75
CA ARG A 418 -10.12 15.84 7.01
C ARG A 418 -11.26 16.65 6.45
N PRO A 419 -12.43 16.03 6.13
CA PRO A 419 -13.63 16.77 5.78
C PRO A 419 -13.97 17.79 6.88
N PRO A 420 -14.16 19.08 6.55
CA PRO A 420 -14.59 20.10 7.51
C PRO A 420 -16.09 20.00 7.83
N MET A 421 -16.76 19.01 7.31
CA MET A 421 -18.20 18.73 7.38
C MET A 421 -18.44 17.36 8.02
N ALA A 422 -19.70 16.94 8.12
CA ALA A 422 -20.03 15.61 8.65
C ALA A 422 -19.43 14.51 7.79
N ALA A 423 -18.85 13.51 8.44
CA ALA A 423 -18.20 12.36 7.79
C ALA A 423 -18.97 11.07 8.06
N VAL A 424 -18.96 10.15 7.11
CA VAL A 424 -19.53 8.81 7.26
C VAL A 424 -18.73 8.04 8.31
N SER A 425 -19.42 7.55 9.35
CA SER A 425 -18.78 6.74 10.39
C SER A 425 -18.91 5.25 10.11
N ILE A 426 -20.09 4.81 9.69
CA ILE A 426 -20.37 3.41 9.41
C ILE A 426 -21.41 3.27 8.31
N SER A 427 -21.28 2.22 7.51
CA SER A 427 -22.27 1.80 6.53
C SER A 427 -22.62 0.34 6.76
N ARG A 428 -23.90 0.00 6.66
CA ARG A 428 -24.40 -1.37 6.76
C ARG A 428 -25.39 -1.66 5.64
N ALA A 429 -25.37 -2.90 5.16
CA ALA A 429 -26.35 -3.37 4.19
C ALA A 429 -26.93 -4.70 4.63
N GLY A 430 -28.19 -4.94 4.24
CA GLY A 430 -28.87 -6.18 4.56
C GLY A 430 -30.16 -6.34 3.77
N ARG A 431 -30.84 -7.45 3.97
CA ARG A 431 -32.19 -7.63 3.42
C ARG A 431 -33.22 -6.83 4.22
N PRO A 432 -34.19 -6.20 3.58
CA PRO A 432 -35.32 -5.62 4.29
C PRO A 432 -36.09 -6.71 5.07
N PRO A 433 -36.66 -6.39 6.25
CA PRO A 433 -37.50 -7.32 6.98
C PRO A 433 -38.64 -7.86 6.11
N GLY A 434 -38.90 -9.18 6.17
CA GLY A 434 -39.94 -9.85 5.38
C GLY A 434 -39.58 -10.11 3.92
N ALA A 435 -38.45 -9.64 3.42
CA ALA A 435 -38.02 -9.92 2.05
C ALA A 435 -37.53 -11.39 1.92
N PRO A 436 -37.85 -12.09 0.82
CA PRO A 436 -37.41 -13.45 0.58
C PRO A 436 -35.88 -13.55 0.48
N ALA A 437 -35.33 -14.78 0.66
CA ALA A 437 -33.87 -14.99 0.71
C ALA A 437 -33.16 -14.56 -0.57
N ASN A 438 -33.82 -14.70 -1.70
CA ASN A 438 -33.32 -14.35 -3.05
C ASN A 438 -33.67 -12.91 -3.47
N ALA A 439 -34.25 -12.09 -2.57
CA ALA A 439 -34.57 -10.71 -2.89
C ALA A 439 -33.30 -9.93 -3.25
N ARG A 440 -33.36 -9.20 -4.34
CA ARG A 440 -32.29 -8.30 -4.80
C ARG A 440 -32.39 -6.93 -4.10
N ARG A 441 -33.55 -6.58 -3.58
CA ARG A 441 -33.75 -5.40 -2.77
C ARG A 441 -32.88 -5.43 -1.53
N ARG A 442 -32.17 -4.35 -1.28
CA ARG A 442 -31.26 -4.19 -0.13
C ARG A 442 -31.65 -2.95 0.68
N ARG A 443 -31.58 -3.10 1.99
CA ARG A 443 -31.68 -1.99 2.93
C ARG A 443 -30.30 -1.53 3.31
N PHE A 444 -30.06 -0.24 3.16
CA PHE A 444 -28.84 0.42 3.57
C PHE A 444 -29.09 1.28 4.81
N LEU A 445 -28.04 1.39 5.63
CA LEU A 445 -27.95 2.27 6.77
C LEU A 445 -26.60 2.98 6.68
N VAL A 446 -26.62 4.31 6.65
CA VAL A 446 -25.42 5.14 6.61
C VAL A 446 -25.49 6.14 7.76
N ASP A 447 -24.49 6.10 8.64
CA ASP A 447 -24.36 7.02 9.78
C ASP A 447 -23.33 8.09 9.45
N PHE A 448 -23.71 9.33 9.60
CA PHE A 448 -22.86 10.52 9.49
C PHE A 448 -22.59 11.08 10.89
N LEU A 449 -21.34 11.44 11.18
CA LEU A 449 -20.91 12.11 12.41
C LEU A 449 -20.44 13.54 12.08
N GLY A 450 -20.83 14.51 12.88
CA GLY A 450 -20.38 15.90 12.72
C GLY A 450 -20.98 16.84 13.75
N ASP A 451 -20.22 17.87 14.11
CA ASP A 451 -20.64 18.87 15.08
C ASP A 451 -21.89 19.66 14.63
N VAL A 452 -22.16 19.70 13.33
CA VAL A 452 -23.38 20.29 12.76
C VAL A 452 -24.67 19.68 13.32
N PHE A 453 -24.62 18.46 13.84
CA PHE A 453 -25.78 17.76 14.42
C PHE A 453 -25.95 17.97 15.93
N ALA A 454 -25.01 18.62 16.60
CA ALA A 454 -25.03 18.77 18.06
C ALA A 454 -25.97 19.87 18.54
N ASP A 455 -26.01 20.99 17.83
CA ASP A 455 -26.72 22.21 18.26
C ASP A 455 -28.13 22.26 17.68
N PRO A 456 -29.19 22.26 18.52
CA PRO A 456 -30.57 22.37 18.06
C PRO A 456 -30.89 23.67 17.27
N GLN A 457 -30.19 24.76 17.60
CA GLN A 457 -30.39 26.07 16.96
C GLN A 457 -29.60 26.20 15.65
N ARG A 458 -28.55 25.38 15.47
CA ARG A 458 -27.70 25.40 14.31
C ARG A 458 -27.87 24.18 13.39
N THR A 459 -28.62 23.16 13.84
CA THR A 459 -28.93 22.02 12.99
C THR A 459 -29.99 22.45 11.97
N PRO A 460 -29.62 22.68 10.73
CA PRO A 460 -30.56 23.04 9.68
C PRO A 460 -31.48 21.86 9.37
N GLU A 461 -32.54 22.09 8.64
CA GLU A 461 -33.32 21.03 8.02
C GLU A 461 -32.39 20.27 7.03
N VAL A 462 -32.16 19.00 7.32
CA VAL A 462 -31.24 18.17 6.54
C VAL A 462 -32.02 17.34 5.55
N THR A 463 -31.67 17.46 4.28
CA THR A 463 -32.24 16.68 3.19
C THR A 463 -31.17 15.69 2.66
N PRO A 464 -31.43 14.36 2.67
CA PRO A 464 -30.57 13.41 1.98
C PRO A 464 -30.76 13.52 0.46
N ASN A 465 -29.74 13.93 -0.26
CA ASN A 465 -29.68 13.83 -1.71
C ASN A 465 -29.11 12.45 -2.06
N LEU A 466 -30.01 11.53 -2.48
CA LEU A 466 -29.70 10.11 -2.66
C LEU A 466 -30.13 9.66 -4.05
N THR A 467 -29.19 9.05 -4.79
CA THR A 467 -29.41 8.51 -6.12
C THR A 467 -28.93 7.06 -6.24
N ALA A 468 -29.54 6.30 -7.14
CA ALA A 468 -29.08 4.98 -7.60
C ALA A 468 -29.15 4.95 -9.13
N SER A 469 -28.11 4.42 -9.76
CA SER A 469 -28.03 4.35 -11.22
C SER A 469 -27.36 3.05 -11.69
N PRO A 470 -28.09 2.14 -12.33
CA PRO A 470 -29.55 2.06 -12.38
C PRO A 470 -30.14 1.62 -11.03
N GLY A 471 -31.44 1.79 -10.85
CA GLY A 471 -32.16 1.30 -9.68
C GLY A 471 -33.17 2.30 -9.13
N ALA A 472 -33.99 1.84 -8.20
CA ALA A 472 -35.01 2.62 -7.53
C ALA A 472 -34.72 2.73 -6.02
N ILE A 473 -34.84 3.94 -5.49
CA ILE A 473 -34.73 4.21 -4.06
C ILE A 473 -36.13 4.34 -3.47
N SER A 474 -36.34 3.77 -2.29
CA SER A 474 -37.60 3.89 -1.56
C SER A 474 -37.37 3.87 -0.04
N GLY A 475 -38.37 4.30 0.72
CA GLY A 475 -38.37 4.21 2.18
C GLY A 475 -37.25 5.01 2.86
N VAL A 476 -36.87 6.16 2.29
CA VAL A 476 -35.81 7.01 2.88
C VAL A 476 -36.31 7.59 4.21
N ARG A 477 -35.53 7.39 5.26
CA ARG A 477 -35.78 7.90 6.61
C ARG A 477 -34.52 8.41 7.23
N THR A 478 -34.61 9.48 8.00
CA THR A 478 -33.52 10.08 8.75
C THR A 478 -33.77 10.01 10.25
N PHE A 479 -32.71 9.77 11.03
CA PHE A 479 -32.76 9.75 12.48
C PHE A 479 -31.62 10.58 13.03
N LEU A 480 -31.93 11.73 13.61
CA LEU A 480 -30.96 12.62 14.25
C LEU A 480 -30.74 12.18 15.70
N ASN A 481 -29.50 12.00 16.09
CA ASN A 481 -29.08 11.79 17.46
C ASN A 481 -28.07 12.87 17.87
N ARG A 482 -28.54 13.85 18.66
CA ARG A 482 -27.73 15.01 19.07
C ARG A 482 -26.63 14.65 20.05
N GLU A 483 -26.89 13.73 20.99
CA GLU A 483 -25.90 13.30 21.97
C GLU A 483 -24.69 12.66 21.31
N ARG A 484 -24.93 11.86 20.26
CA ARG A 484 -23.89 11.23 19.46
C ARG A 484 -23.38 12.11 18.33
N LYS A 485 -23.91 13.32 18.16
CA LYS A 485 -23.62 14.21 17.05
C LYS A 485 -23.73 13.51 15.70
N SER A 486 -24.77 12.72 15.52
CA SER A 486 -24.93 11.85 14.34
C SER A 486 -26.28 11.97 13.68
N LEU A 487 -26.30 11.78 12.37
CA LEU A 487 -27.51 11.61 11.57
C LEU A 487 -27.42 10.29 10.81
N ARG A 488 -28.42 9.44 10.99
CA ARG A 488 -28.59 8.17 10.30
C ARG A 488 -29.53 8.30 9.14
N VAL A 489 -29.13 7.81 7.97
CA VAL A 489 -29.99 7.64 6.81
C VAL A 489 -30.25 6.16 6.59
N ILE A 490 -31.54 5.76 6.50
CA ILE A 490 -31.95 4.41 6.14
C ILE A 490 -32.76 4.50 4.84
N PHE A 491 -32.49 3.61 3.90
CA PHE A 491 -33.22 3.51 2.64
C PHE A 491 -33.17 2.09 2.07
N ASP A 492 -34.13 1.79 1.21
CA ASP A 492 -34.16 0.57 0.44
C ASP A 492 -33.80 0.90 -1.02
N MET A 493 -32.92 0.09 -1.61
CA MET A 493 -32.55 0.13 -3.01
C MET A 493 -33.00 -1.15 -3.69
N ASP A 494 -33.60 -1.03 -4.86
CA ASP A 494 -33.98 -2.13 -5.72
C ASP A 494 -33.34 -1.94 -7.09
N ALA A 495 -32.42 -2.82 -7.42
CA ALA A 495 -31.72 -2.81 -8.70
C ALA A 495 -32.52 -3.48 -9.84
N GLY A 496 -33.70 -4.05 -9.55
CA GLY A 496 -34.47 -4.79 -10.54
C GLY A 496 -33.70 -5.99 -11.12
N SER A 497 -33.53 -6.04 -12.43
CA SER A 497 -32.78 -7.07 -13.15
C SER A 497 -31.30 -6.74 -13.31
N GLU A 498 -30.86 -5.56 -12.95
CA GLU A 498 -29.51 -5.06 -13.20
C GLU A 498 -28.44 -5.80 -12.39
N SER A 499 -27.27 -6.02 -12.98
CA SER A 499 -26.15 -6.71 -12.34
C SER A 499 -25.31 -5.80 -11.46
N LEU A 500 -25.58 -4.49 -11.48
CA LEU A 500 -24.84 -3.50 -10.73
C LEU A 500 -25.71 -2.25 -10.51
N SER A 501 -25.47 -1.52 -9.42
CA SER A 501 -26.03 -0.20 -9.18
C SER A 501 -25.01 0.68 -8.46
N GLU A 502 -24.79 1.89 -8.97
CA GLU A 502 -23.97 2.91 -8.31
C GLU A 502 -24.85 3.81 -7.46
N LEU A 503 -24.52 3.93 -6.18
CA LEU A 503 -25.25 4.74 -5.22
C LEU A 503 -24.42 5.95 -4.82
N ARG A 504 -25.10 7.09 -4.67
CA ARG A 504 -24.50 8.33 -4.18
C ARG A 504 -25.44 8.97 -3.15
N LEU A 505 -24.91 9.31 -1.97
CA LEU A 505 -25.62 9.98 -0.90
C LEU A 505 -24.79 11.13 -0.35
N VAL A 506 -25.36 12.33 -0.32
CA VAL A 506 -24.82 13.50 0.36
C VAL A 506 -25.92 14.15 1.19
N LEU A 507 -25.59 14.66 2.36
CA LEU A 507 -26.52 15.44 3.18
C LEU A 507 -26.41 16.90 2.79
N GLU A 508 -27.54 17.52 2.56
CA GLU A 508 -27.66 18.93 2.18
C GLU A 508 -28.48 19.70 3.19
N ALA A 509 -28.12 20.95 3.38
CA ALA A 509 -28.93 21.93 4.10
C ALA A 509 -28.94 23.23 3.32
N GLN A 510 -30.14 23.79 3.10
CA GLN A 510 -30.31 24.99 2.31
C GLN A 510 -29.64 24.92 0.92
N GLY A 511 -29.66 23.73 0.30
CA GLY A 511 -29.07 23.47 -1.02
C GLY A 511 -27.53 23.40 -1.03
N LYS A 512 -26.86 23.31 0.15
CA LYS A 512 -25.41 23.18 0.26
C LYS A 512 -25.04 21.86 0.93
N PRO A 513 -24.00 21.18 0.46
CA PRO A 513 -23.47 19.98 1.12
C PRO A 513 -23.00 20.28 2.55
N ILE A 514 -23.44 19.45 3.51
CA ILE A 514 -23.03 19.50 4.91
C ILE A 514 -22.34 18.20 5.35
N SER A 515 -22.18 17.26 4.43
CA SER A 515 -21.44 16.02 4.65
C SER A 515 -20.50 15.73 3.48
N GLU A 516 -19.52 14.85 3.70
CA GLU A 516 -18.87 14.18 2.59
C GLU A 516 -19.88 13.35 1.80
N THR A 517 -19.56 13.06 0.55
CA THR A 517 -20.39 12.23 -0.32
C THR A 517 -20.05 10.76 -0.10
N TRP A 518 -21.03 9.98 0.33
CA TRP A 518 -20.94 8.53 0.39
C TRP A 518 -21.22 7.93 -0.99
N LEU A 519 -20.33 7.06 -1.46
CA LEU A 519 -20.45 6.31 -2.71
C LEU A 519 -20.47 4.82 -2.41
N TYR A 520 -21.25 4.07 -3.16
CA TYR A 520 -21.24 2.61 -3.03
C TYR A 520 -21.63 1.95 -4.36
N ARG A 521 -20.86 0.91 -4.72
CA ARG A 521 -21.18 0.04 -5.85
C ARG A 521 -21.80 -1.24 -5.32
N TRP A 522 -23.08 -1.42 -5.63
CA TRP A 522 -23.78 -2.64 -5.29
C TRP A 522 -23.72 -3.63 -6.45
N THR A 523 -23.44 -4.89 -6.11
CA THR A 523 -23.58 -6.08 -6.99
C THR A 523 -24.36 -7.13 -6.23
N PRO A 524 -25.07 -8.08 -6.91
CA PRO A 524 -25.88 -9.12 -6.29
C PRO A 524 -25.15 -9.94 -5.25
#